data_22df4de0d1c07805b386ee638046a2a9
#
_entry.id   22df4de0d1c07805b386ee638046a2a9
#
_cell.length_a   1.000
_cell.length_b   1.000
_cell.length_c   1.000
_cell.angle_alpha   90.00
_cell.angle_beta   90.00
_cell.angle_gamma   90.00
#
_symmetry.space_group_name_H-M   'P 1'
#
loop_
_entity.id
_entity.type
_entity.pdbx_description
1 polymer ?
#
loop_
_entity_poly.entity_id
_entity_poly.type
_entity_poly.pdbx_seq_one_letter_code
_entity_poly.pdbx_strand_id
1 'polypeptide(L)'
;MKKVILSTLAAATLLAGYTAAPVKAEAGVDTVKVNLKAVSTFKDVKGHWAENVIARALELKLITGYEDGTFKPNGQITRSEFASILSRATKLAASAGDNPFTDMKGHWAEAAVTQLTAQGFIKPGDYPNGFKPNTQLTRYEMMKWIANGLIASNETFKQAFEDTQNTLIPAPEAIRGEISAEKIPYIALVRGTGIAGGFEDGTIKLQNTTTRAEVAAILLRYMDVEGKSADAYRDLNELREVGTTGTNVITLAGYKYNQGSFADIVNTPITLSNKSARLKVKHYIVVDARAGNLKGVYSSLFYPKIENYQKGQFIAYAELDFTSLIDKPSALTYSQGLKTLLITFYRIADKNYVDSVGIETFPQSTANYFKKNETKTLWTTGFLDTKGKFSIRNDNGEIVSFQKD
;
A
#
# COMPACT_ATOMS: atom_id res chain seq x y z
N MET A 1 3.12 -41.56 38.37
CA MET A 1 1.99 -40.70 38.71
C MET A 1 2.47 -39.26 38.82
N LYS A 2 2.34 -38.49 37.77
CA LYS A 2 2.44 -37.00 37.80
C LYS A 2 1.38 -36.45 36.89
N LYS A 3 0.42 -35.75 37.47
CA LYS A 3 -0.71 -35.10 36.79
C LYS A 3 -0.22 -33.89 36.04
N VAL A 4 -0.54 -33.82 34.75
CA VAL A 4 -0.43 -32.64 33.91
C VAL A 4 -1.77 -31.88 34.02
N ILE A 5 -1.74 -30.64 34.45
CA ILE A 5 -2.90 -29.75 34.49
C ILE A 5 -2.90 -28.98 33.19
N LEU A 6 -3.91 -29.21 32.36
CA LEU A 6 -4.22 -28.39 31.18
C LEU A 6 -5.07 -27.22 31.67
N SER A 7 -4.56 -26.01 31.49
CA SER A 7 -5.36 -24.79 31.66
C SER A 7 -5.88 -24.34 30.30
N THR A 8 -7.17 -24.51 30.10
CA THR A 8 -7.94 -23.93 29.00
C THR A 8 -8.13 -22.44 29.22
N LEU A 9 -7.61 -21.60 28.33
CA LEU A 9 -7.97 -20.19 28.27
C LEU A 9 -9.15 -20.03 27.31
N ALA A 10 -10.30 -19.66 27.85
CA ALA A 10 -11.49 -19.35 27.11
C ALA A 10 -11.32 -17.98 26.43
N ALA A 11 -11.56 -17.93 25.13
CA ALA A 11 -11.68 -16.70 24.37
C ALA A 11 -13.05 -16.07 24.62
N ALA A 12 -13.08 -14.89 25.19
CA ALA A 12 -14.27 -14.06 25.24
C ALA A 12 -14.29 -13.12 24.03
N THR A 13 -15.18 -13.42 23.09
CA THR A 13 -15.61 -12.48 22.04
C THR A 13 -16.62 -11.52 22.62
N LEU A 14 -16.38 -10.20 22.52
CA LEU A 14 -17.45 -9.20 22.63
C LEU A 14 -17.08 -7.86 21.96
N LEU A 15 -17.88 -7.56 20.94
CA LEU A 15 -18.44 -6.26 20.50
C LEU A 15 -17.58 -5.23 19.78
N ALA A 16 -18.07 -5.04 18.57
CA ALA A 16 -17.94 -3.97 17.60
C ALA A 16 -17.63 -2.57 18.14
N GLY A 17 -16.61 -1.95 17.56
CA GLY A 17 -16.31 -0.54 17.69
C GLY A 17 -14.90 -0.24 17.22
N TYR A 18 -14.74 0.19 15.97
CA TYR A 18 -13.53 0.80 15.39
C TYR A 18 -12.18 0.18 15.81
N THR A 19 -11.90 -1.01 15.36
CA THR A 19 -10.56 -1.58 15.47
C THR A 19 -9.78 -1.25 14.20
N ALA A 20 -8.80 -0.37 14.33
CA ALA A 20 -7.72 -0.34 13.35
C ALA A 20 -7.07 -1.73 13.36
N ALA A 21 -7.03 -2.42 12.22
CA ALA A 21 -6.51 -3.76 12.12
C ALA A 21 -5.11 -3.85 12.73
N PRO A 22 -4.82 -4.88 13.53
CA PRO A 22 -3.45 -5.18 13.88
C PRO A 22 -2.74 -5.58 12.58
N VAL A 23 -1.88 -4.70 12.08
CA VAL A 23 -0.86 -5.10 11.10
C VAL A 23 -0.10 -6.22 11.77
N LYS A 24 -0.17 -7.45 11.25
CA LYS A 24 0.63 -8.57 11.71
C LYS A 24 2.09 -8.16 11.66
N ALA A 25 2.65 -7.88 12.82
CA ALA A 25 4.08 -7.74 12.99
C ALA A 25 4.71 -9.13 12.86
N GLU A 26 5.18 -9.47 11.66
CA GLU A 26 6.22 -10.47 11.47
C GLU A 26 7.50 -9.71 11.12
N ALA A 27 8.29 -9.41 12.14
CA ALA A 27 9.75 -9.38 12.18
C ALA A 27 10.18 -8.66 13.46
N GLY A 28 10.73 -9.42 14.42
CA GLY A 28 11.78 -9.05 15.33
C GLY A 28 11.71 -7.66 15.97
N VAL A 29 10.68 -7.37 16.75
CA VAL A 29 10.82 -6.39 17.80
C VAL A 29 11.47 -7.13 18.96
N ASP A 30 12.77 -6.89 19.18
CA ASP A 30 13.41 -7.27 20.42
C ASP A 30 12.48 -6.84 21.56
N THR A 31 12.13 -7.80 22.42
CA THR A 31 11.30 -7.56 23.61
C THR A 31 12.07 -6.69 24.60
N VAL A 32 12.20 -5.41 24.25
CA VAL A 32 12.62 -4.40 25.21
C VAL A 32 11.52 -4.34 26.26
N LYS A 33 11.86 -4.64 27.50
CA LYS A 33 10.93 -4.52 28.64
C LYS A 33 10.49 -3.07 28.73
N VAL A 34 9.31 -2.77 28.11
CA VAL A 34 8.71 -1.44 28.18
C VAL A 34 8.34 -1.16 29.62
N ASN A 35 8.76 -0.03 30.13
CA ASN A 35 8.44 0.39 31.49
C ASN A 35 6.98 0.87 31.55
N LEU A 36 6.05 -0.04 31.74
CA LEU A 36 4.60 0.22 31.82
C LEU A 36 4.20 1.19 32.94
N LYS A 37 5.11 1.54 33.87
CA LYS A 37 4.83 2.51 34.92
C LYS A 37 4.49 3.91 34.38
N ALA A 38 5.03 4.32 33.23
CA ALA A 38 4.75 5.64 32.65
C ALA A 38 3.34 5.76 32.06
N VAL A 39 2.76 4.63 31.61
CA VAL A 39 1.41 4.60 30.97
C VAL A 39 0.29 4.47 32.00
N SER A 40 0.57 3.86 33.13
CA SER A 40 -0.42 3.70 34.21
C SER A 40 -0.92 5.05 34.79
N THR A 41 -0.33 6.18 34.36
CA THR A 41 -0.76 7.52 34.76
C THR A 41 -1.96 8.05 33.97
N PHE A 42 -2.21 7.53 32.75
CA PHE A 42 -3.31 8.01 31.90
C PHE A 42 -4.52 7.09 32.02
N LYS A 43 -5.60 7.63 32.58
CA LYS A 43 -6.85 6.89 32.82
C LYS A 43 -7.56 6.41 31.55
N ASP A 44 -7.26 7.01 30.40
CA ASP A 44 -7.92 6.78 29.10
C ASP A 44 -7.07 5.95 28.12
N VAL A 45 -5.95 5.39 28.57
CA VAL A 45 -5.04 4.56 27.71
C VAL A 45 -5.15 3.08 28.07
N LYS A 46 -5.48 2.75 29.30
CA LYS A 46 -5.56 1.36 29.77
C LYS A 46 -6.56 0.54 28.92
N GLY A 47 -6.08 -0.56 28.33
CA GLY A 47 -6.88 -1.42 27.46
C GLY A 47 -7.10 -0.88 26.05
N HIS A 48 -6.56 0.29 25.71
CA HIS A 48 -6.56 0.80 24.36
C HIS A 48 -5.55 0.02 23.49
N TRP A 49 -5.88 -0.24 22.22
CA TRP A 49 -5.00 -0.99 21.29
C TRP A 49 -3.57 -0.43 21.21
N ALA A 50 -3.42 0.89 21.40
CA ALA A 50 -2.14 1.59 21.32
C ALA A 50 -1.44 1.73 22.66
N GLU A 51 -1.87 1.08 23.74
CA GLU A 51 -1.31 1.24 25.09
C GLU A 51 0.22 1.08 25.10
N ASN A 52 0.75 -0.01 24.53
CA ASN A 52 2.19 -0.25 24.46
C ASN A 52 2.93 0.74 23.54
N VAL A 53 2.30 1.14 22.44
CA VAL A 53 2.80 2.14 21.51
C VAL A 53 2.94 3.51 22.19
N ILE A 54 1.91 3.93 22.91
CA ILE A 54 1.89 5.18 23.65
C ILE A 54 2.97 5.15 24.75
N ALA A 55 3.10 4.03 25.47
CA ALA A 55 4.16 3.83 26.45
C ALA A 55 5.53 4.10 25.84
N ARG A 56 5.80 3.50 24.70
CA ARG A 56 7.10 3.66 24.03
C ARG A 56 7.33 5.08 23.51
N ALA A 57 6.30 5.72 22.97
CA ALA A 57 6.40 7.12 22.51
C ALA A 57 6.63 8.11 23.67
N LEU A 58 6.05 7.85 24.86
CA LEU A 58 6.29 8.61 26.08
C LEU A 58 7.71 8.41 26.59
N GLU A 59 8.19 7.17 26.66
CA GLU A 59 9.57 6.84 27.07
C GLU A 59 10.60 7.56 26.20
N LEU A 60 10.37 7.61 24.88
CA LEU A 60 11.20 8.34 23.93
C LEU A 60 10.97 9.85 23.93
N LYS A 61 10.09 10.36 24.78
CA LYS A 61 9.72 11.79 24.88
C LYS A 61 9.23 12.39 23.57
N LEU A 62 8.66 11.57 22.71
CA LEU A 62 8.10 12.02 21.42
C LEU A 62 6.79 12.79 21.64
N ILE A 63 5.95 12.29 22.55
CA ILE A 63 4.63 12.83 22.83
C ILE A 63 4.41 12.86 24.35
N THR A 64 3.60 13.79 24.81
CA THR A 64 3.20 13.91 26.22
C THR A 64 1.70 13.78 26.39
N GLY A 65 1.23 13.51 27.62
CA GLY A 65 -0.17 13.64 27.99
C GLY A 65 -0.57 15.10 28.24
N TYR A 66 -1.82 15.29 28.57
CA TYR A 66 -2.39 16.58 28.99
C TYR A 66 -2.32 16.77 30.50
N GLU A 67 -2.41 18.02 30.93
CA GLU A 67 -2.37 18.37 32.35
C GLU A 67 -3.54 17.79 33.18
N ASP A 68 -4.65 17.45 32.50
CA ASP A 68 -5.82 16.81 33.10
C ASP A 68 -5.62 15.30 33.40
N GLY A 69 -4.40 14.77 33.17
CA GLY A 69 -4.06 13.35 33.35
C GLY A 69 -4.63 12.43 32.28
N THR A 70 -4.97 12.95 31.10
CA THR A 70 -5.39 12.18 29.94
C THR A 70 -4.32 12.19 28.85
N PHE A 71 -4.37 11.19 27.96
CA PHE A 71 -3.57 11.15 26.74
C PHE A 71 -4.40 11.54 25.51
N LYS A 72 -5.70 11.31 25.54
CA LYS A 72 -6.67 11.46 24.43
C LYS A 72 -6.26 10.67 23.19
N PRO A 73 -6.15 9.34 23.27
CA PRO A 73 -5.61 8.51 22.17
C PRO A 73 -6.41 8.65 20.88
N ASN A 74 -7.73 8.82 20.97
CA ASN A 74 -8.65 9.02 19.84
C ASN A 74 -8.81 10.51 19.44
N GLY A 75 -8.14 11.44 20.14
CA GLY A 75 -8.13 12.85 19.80
C GLY A 75 -7.42 13.09 18.47
N GLN A 76 -8.01 13.93 17.63
CA GLN A 76 -7.39 14.32 16.36
C GLN A 76 -6.19 15.24 16.60
N ILE A 77 -5.19 15.17 15.73
CA ILE A 77 -3.97 15.97 15.82
C ILE A 77 -3.98 17.10 14.81
N THR A 78 -3.44 18.24 15.19
CA THR A 78 -3.25 19.38 14.29
C THR A 78 -1.92 19.31 13.55
N ARG A 79 -1.76 20.14 12.50
CA ARG A 79 -0.48 20.29 11.77
C ARG A 79 0.66 20.67 12.71
N SER A 80 0.43 21.64 13.60
CA SER A 80 1.46 22.12 14.55
C SER A 80 1.86 21.05 15.57
N GLU A 81 0.89 20.30 16.10
CA GLU A 81 1.18 19.19 17.01
C GLU A 81 1.98 18.09 16.32
N PHE A 82 1.60 17.71 15.11
CA PHE A 82 2.34 16.70 14.35
C PHE A 82 3.76 17.19 13.99
N ALA A 83 3.91 18.44 13.54
CA ALA A 83 5.23 19.02 13.28
C ALA A 83 6.12 18.96 14.52
N SER A 84 5.58 19.34 15.67
CA SER A 84 6.33 19.29 16.94
C SER A 84 6.74 17.87 17.33
N ILE A 85 5.92 16.84 17.08
CA ILE A 85 6.27 15.46 17.38
C ILE A 85 7.26 14.92 16.34
N LEU A 86 7.06 15.16 15.06
CA LEU A 86 7.93 14.70 13.98
C LEU A 86 9.34 15.31 14.09
N SER A 87 9.47 16.59 14.46
CA SER A 87 10.77 17.24 14.67
C SER A 87 11.60 16.60 15.80
N ARG A 88 10.96 15.95 16.77
CA ARG A 88 11.62 15.16 17.82
C ARG A 88 11.91 13.71 17.40
N ALA A 89 11.14 13.19 16.43
CA ALA A 89 11.26 11.81 15.98
C ALA A 89 12.34 11.63 14.91
N THR A 90 12.59 12.63 14.07
CA THR A 90 13.59 12.53 12.99
C THR A 90 15.02 12.50 13.53
N LYS A 91 15.86 11.68 12.91
CA LYS A 91 17.31 11.59 13.13
C LYS A 91 18.10 12.55 12.23
N LEU A 92 17.44 13.21 11.28
CA LEU A 92 18.10 14.20 10.44
C LEU A 92 18.62 15.34 11.29
N ALA A 93 19.85 15.79 11.00
CA ALA A 93 20.46 16.91 11.73
C ALA A 93 19.56 18.14 11.68
N ALA A 94 19.45 18.85 12.81
CA ALA A 94 18.73 20.11 12.83
C ALA A 94 19.34 21.07 11.78
N SER A 95 18.48 21.65 10.96
CA SER A 95 18.87 22.59 9.93
C SER A 95 18.36 23.97 10.29
N ALA A 96 19.23 24.97 10.21
CA ALA A 96 18.83 26.37 10.33
C ALA A 96 18.14 26.80 9.03
N GLY A 97 17.08 27.56 9.14
CA GLY A 97 16.35 28.12 8.01
C GLY A 97 15.45 29.26 8.47
N ASP A 98 14.95 30.00 7.52
CA ASP A 98 13.94 31.03 7.79
C ASP A 98 12.55 30.39 7.81
N ASN A 99 11.67 30.93 8.65
CA ASN A 99 10.28 30.54 8.67
C ASN A 99 9.56 31.14 7.44
N PRO A 100 9.12 30.30 6.46
CA PRO A 100 8.47 30.80 5.25
C PRO A 100 6.99 31.17 5.46
N PHE A 101 6.42 30.87 6.65
CA PHE A 101 5.01 31.02 6.93
C PHE A 101 4.74 32.17 7.89
N THR A 102 4.09 33.22 7.40
CA THR A 102 3.79 34.40 8.22
C THR A 102 2.86 34.13 9.39
N ASP A 103 1.97 33.15 9.24
CA ASP A 103 1.03 32.70 10.28
C ASP A 103 1.66 31.79 11.36
N MET A 104 2.94 31.48 11.21
CA MET A 104 3.71 30.76 12.24
C MET A 104 4.55 31.69 13.12
N LYS A 105 4.64 32.98 12.79
CA LYS A 105 5.45 33.92 13.57
C LYS A 105 4.93 34.07 15.01
N GLY A 106 5.77 33.71 15.97
CA GLY A 106 5.44 33.69 17.40
C GLY A 106 4.55 32.53 17.85
N HIS A 107 4.23 31.58 16.95
CA HIS A 107 3.49 30.38 17.31
C HIS A 107 4.42 29.39 18.05
N TRP A 108 3.92 28.67 19.06
CA TRP A 108 4.70 27.74 19.89
C TRP A 108 5.42 26.63 19.08
N ALA A 109 4.90 26.24 17.93
CA ALA A 109 5.49 25.26 17.03
C ALA A 109 6.34 25.86 15.90
N GLU A 110 6.61 27.17 15.90
CA GLU A 110 7.36 27.85 14.85
C GLU A 110 8.73 27.20 14.61
N ALA A 111 9.49 26.94 15.67
CA ALA A 111 10.80 26.32 15.54
C ALA A 111 10.74 24.92 14.91
N ALA A 112 9.75 24.10 15.28
CA ALA A 112 9.57 22.77 14.71
C ALA A 112 9.20 22.83 13.22
N VAL A 113 8.29 23.70 12.83
CA VAL A 113 7.88 23.88 11.42
C VAL A 113 9.04 24.41 10.60
N THR A 114 9.80 25.38 11.10
CA THR A 114 10.99 25.93 10.43
C THR A 114 12.04 24.84 10.21
N GLN A 115 12.34 24.05 11.25
CA GLN A 115 13.28 22.93 11.16
C GLN A 115 12.84 21.90 10.11
N LEU A 116 11.58 21.44 10.16
CA LEU A 116 11.06 20.43 9.22
C LEU A 116 10.99 20.97 7.78
N THR A 117 10.78 22.27 7.60
CA THR A 117 10.84 22.92 6.29
C THR A 117 12.26 22.92 5.75
N ALA A 118 13.23 23.32 6.57
CA ALA A 118 14.65 23.31 6.19
C ALA A 118 15.18 21.88 5.90
N GLN A 119 14.67 20.86 6.60
CA GLN A 119 14.97 19.46 6.36
C GLN A 119 14.21 18.86 5.16
N GLY A 120 13.28 19.59 4.54
CA GLY A 120 12.53 19.16 3.37
C GLY A 120 11.28 18.32 3.63
N PHE A 121 10.87 18.08 4.87
CA PHE A 121 9.60 17.40 5.20
C PHE A 121 8.38 18.19 4.77
N ILE A 122 8.39 19.49 5.08
CA ILE A 122 7.33 20.44 4.75
C ILE A 122 7.80 21.29 3.58
N LYS A 123 7.05 21.26 2.48
CA LYS A 123 7.35 22.08 1.31
C LYS A 123 6.46 23.32 1.32
N PRO A 124 7.03 24.54 1.34
CA PRO A 124 6.21 25.76 1.40
C PRO A 124 5.19 25.89 0.27
N GLY A 125 5.52 25.37 -0.93
CA GLY A 125 4.61 25.37 -2.08
C GLY A 125 3.32 24.60 -1.86
N ASP A 126 3.27 23.68 -0.88
CA ASP A 126 2.04 22.95 -0.53
C ASP A 126 1.05 23.81 0.28
N TYR A 127 1.50 24.96 0.79
CA TYR A 127 0.75 25.86 1.70
C TYR A 127 0.73 27.31 1.21
N PRO A 128 0.21 27.58 0.00
CA PRO A 128 0.25 28.92 -0.58
C PRO A 128 -0.56 29.98 0.20
N ASN A 129 -1.49 29.52 1.06
CA ASN A 129 -2.35 30.38 1.88
C ASN A 129 -1.98 30.34 3.39
N GLY A 130 -0.69 30.08 3.71
CA GLY A 130 -0.19 29.91 5.08
C GLY A 130 -0.26 28.48 5.58
N PHE A 131 0.49 28.17 6.62
CA PHE A 131 0.61 26.84 7.20
C PHE A 131 -0.67 26.37 7.89
N LYS A 132 -1.43 27.31 8.47
CA LYS A 132 -2.67 27.08 9.23
C LYS A 132 -2.47 26.06 10.35
N PRO A 133 -1.69 26.41 11.39
CA PRO A 133 -1.18 25.47 12.41
C PRO A 133 -2.26 24.67 13.13
N ASN A 134 -3.45 25.23 13.35
CA ASN A 134 -4.56 24.62 14.08
C ASN A 134 -5.46 23.75 13.18
N THR A 135 -5.17 23.63 11.88
CA THR A 135 -5.90 22.71 11.00
C THR A 135 -5.60 21.26 11.39
N GLN A 136 -6.64 20.44 11.44
CA GLN A 136 -6.47 19.00 11.68
C GLN A 136 -5.69 18.37 10.53
N LEU A 137 -4.68 17.56 10.89
CA LEU A 137 -3.81 16.89 9.93
C LEU A 137 -4.56 15.75 9.23
N THR A 138 -4.57 15.76 7.90
CA THR A 138 -5.09 14.64 7.12
C THR A 138 -4.07 13.50 7.02
N ARG A 139 -4.54 12.27 6.78
CA ARG A 139 -3.65 11.12 6.57
C ARG A 139 -2.72 11.34 5.37
N TYR A 140 -3.22 11.98 4.31
CA TYR A 140 -2.36 12.28 3.16
C TYR A 140 -1.24 13.26 3.50
N GLU A 141 -1.54 14.35 4.22
CA GLU A 141 -0.50 15.30 4.64
C GLU A 141 0.56 14.62 5.50
N MET A 142 0.14 13.81 6.47
CA MET A 142 1.05 13.02 7.30
C MET A 142 1.94 12.10 6.44
N MET A 143 1.35 11.33 5.52
CA MET A 143 2.10 10.46 4.61
C MET A 143 3.10 11.24 3.76
N LYS A 144 2.69 12.40 3.23
CA LYS A 144 3.55 13.25 2.41
C LYS A 144 4.76 13.76 3.18
N TRP A 145 4.58 14.25 4.42
CA TRP A 145 5.70 14.71 5.23
C TRP A 145 6.66 13.57 5.57
N ILE A 146 6.15 12.41 5.97
CA ILE A 146 6.95 11.22 6.25
C ILE A 146 7.73 10.77 5.00
N ALA A 147 7.08 10.68 3.85
CA ALA A 147 7.75 10.30 2.60
C ALA A 147 8.86 11.29 2.22
N ASN A 148 8.62 12.59 2.37
CA ASN A 148 9.65 13.62 2.17
C ASN A 148 10.85 13.42 3.12
N GLY A 149 10.60 13.08 4.39
CA GLY A 149 11.65 12.76 5.35
C GLY A 149 12.46 11.52 4.97
N LEU A 150 11.81 10.47 4.47
CA LEU A 150 12.49 9.28 3.94
C LEU A 150 13.41 9.65 2.76
N ILE A 151 12.90 10.43 1.80
CA ILE A 151 13.67 10.92 0.63
C ILE A 151 14.89 11.72 1.09
N ALA A 152 14.74 12.57 2.09
CA ALA A 152 15.84 13.36 2.64
C ALA A 152 16.85 12.51 3.41
N SER A 153 16.42 11.37 3.97
CA SER A 153 17.26 10.52 4.84
C SER A 153 18.17 9.57 4.06
N ASN A 154 17.81 9.17 2.84
CA ASN A 154 18.59 8.22 2.05
C ASN A 154 18.22 8.29 0.56
N GLU A 155 19.24 8.38 -0.31
CA GLU A 155 19.07 8.54 -1.78
C GLU A 155 18.29 7.38 -2.42
N THR A 156 18.31 6.17 -1.85
CA THR A 156 17.53 5.04 -2.36
C THR A 156 16.02 5.29 -2.26
N PHE A 157 15.54 6.13 -1.32
CA PHE A 157 14.14 6.54 -1.27
C PHE A 157 13.78 7.54 -2.36
N LYS A 158 14.72 8.38 -2.79
CA LYS A 158 14.47 9.25 -3.94
C LYS A 158 14.28 8.43 -5.22
N GLN A 159 15.14 7.42 -5.44
CA GLN A 159 14.97 6.50 -6.55
C GLN A 159 13.64 5.72 -6.44
N ALA A 160 13.30 5.23 -5.25
CA ALA A 160 12.02 4.54 -5.03
C ALA A 160 10.80 5.45 -5.28
N PHE A 161 10.90 6.75 -4.97
CA PHE A 161 9.88 7.73 -5.30
C PHE A 161 9.69 7.88 -6.81
N GLU A 162 10.78 7.92 -7.57
CA GLU A 162 10.75 7.98 -9.04
C GLU A 162 10.17 6.69 -9.63
N ASP A 163 10.62 5.52 -9.16
CA ASP A 163 10.16 4.21 -9.63
C ASP A 163 8.67 3.96 -9.38
N THR A 164 8.09 4.63 -8.37
CA THR A 164 6.68 4.41 -7.98
C THR A 164 5.69 5.42 -8.56
N GLN A 165 6.10 6.33 -9.45
CA GLN A 165 5.24 7.37 -10.05
C GLN A 165 3.98 6.79 -10.71
N ASN A 166 4.11 5.64 -11.36
CA ASN A 166 3.03 4.99 -12.11
C ASN A 166 2.59 3.66 -11.48
N THR A 167 2.92 3.43 -10.21
CA THR A 167 2.54 2.17 -9.57
C THR A 167 1.04 2.12 -9.28
N LEU A 168 0.49 0.93 -9.31
CA LEU A 168 -0.86 0.69 -8.78
C LEU A 168 -0.80 0.66 -7.25
N ILE A 169 -1.48 1.58 -6.60
CA ILE A 169 -1.63 1.51 -5.14
C ILE A 169 -2.61 0.39 -4.78
N PRO A 170 -2.24 -0.55 -3.89
CA PRO A 170 -3.12 -1.66 -3.50
C PRO A 170 -4.24 -1.19 -2.54
N ALA A 171 -5.17 -0.42 -3.06
CA ALA A 171 -6.32 0.12 -2.35
C ALA A 171 -7.53 0.32 -3.27
N PRO A 172 -8.78 0.12 -2.78
CA PRO A 172 -9.99 0.36 -3.54
C PRO A 172 -10.07 1.75 -4.18
N GLU A 173 -9.60 2.78 -3.49
CA GLU A 173 -9.59 4.16 -4.01
C GLU A 173 -8.74 4.30 -5.27
N ALA A 174 -7.66 3.51 -5.42
CA ALA A 174 -6.84 3.53 -6.63
C ALA A 174 -7.60 2.90 -7.81
N ILE A 175 -8.28 1.78 -7.57
CA ILE A 175 -9.12 1.12 -8.59
C ILE A 175 -10.24 2.04 -9.08
N ARG A 176 -10.84 2.81 -8.18
CA ARG A 176 -11.91 3.76 -8.51
C ARG A 176 -11.41 5.08 -9.07
N GLY A 177 -10.08 5.27 -9.22
CA GLY A 177 -9.50 6.51 -9.73
C GLY A 177 -9.60 7.70 -8.77
N GLU A 178 -9.77 7.45 -7.48
CA GLU A 178 -9.90 8.49 -6.45
C GLU A 178 -8.54 9.02 -5.95
N ILE A 179 -7.44 8.39 -6.36
CA ILE A 179 -6.07 8.80 -6.01
C ILE A 179 -5.44 9.47 -7.22
N SER A 180 -5.18 10.76 -7.13
CA SER A 180 -4.50 11.51 -8.18
C SER A 180 -3.02 11.13 -8.28
N ALA A 181 -2.46 11.19 -9.51
CA ALA A 181 -1.13 10.67 -9.84
C ALA A 181 -0.02 11.23 -8.94
N GLU A 182 -0.07 12.53 -8.62
CA GLU A 182 0.94 13.19 -7.79
C GLU A 182 0.99 12.67 -6.34
N LYS A 183 -0.04 11.96 -5.88
CA LYS A 183 -0.10 11.36 -4.53
C LYS A 183 0.49 9.96 -4.48
N ILE A 184 0.49 9.26 -5.60
CA ILE A 184 0.87 7.85 -5.71
C ILE A 184 2.23 7.57 -5.06
N PRO A 185 3.34 8.25 -5.42
CA PRO A 185 4.66 7.88 -4.90
C PRO A 185 4.81 8.14 -3.41
N TYR A 186 4.17 9.18 -2.84
CA TYR A 186 4.17 9.40 -1.39
C TYR A 186 3.48 8.28 -0.63
N ILE A 187 2.33 7.83 -1.13
CA ILE A 187 1.59 6.70 -0.55
C ILE A 187 2.39 5.40 -0.67
N ALA A 188 3.01 5.17 -1.84
CA ALA A 188 3.82 4.00 -2.11
C ALA A 188 5.00 3.85 -1.14
N LEU A 189 5.75 4.94 -0.89
CA LEU A 189 6.87 4.92 0.06
C LEU A 189 6.41 4.55 1.47
N VAL A 190 5.35 5.17 1.96
CA VAL A 190 4.87 4.98 3.34
C VAL A 190 4.22 3.61 3.51
N ARG A 191 3.47 3.14 2.51
CA ARG A 191 2.83 1.83 2.53
C ARG A 191 3.83 0.69 2.33
N GLY A 192 4.71 0.81 1.33
CA GLY A 192 5.71 -0.21 1.01
C GLY A 192 6.76 -0.42 2.09
N THR A 193 7.03 0.59 2.91
CA THR A 193 7.90 0.48 4.09
C THR A 193 7.18 -0.04 5.35
N GLY A 194 5.85 -0.19 5.30
CA GLY A 194 5.04 -0.62 6.44
C GLY A 194 4.84 0.45 7.52
N ILE A 195 5.25 1.70 7.28
CA ILE A 195 5.06 2.82 8.23
C ILE A 195 3.57 3.05 8.48
N ALA A 196 2.76 3.13 7.41
CA ALA A 196 1.31 3.20 7.52
C ALA A 196 0.63 2.30 6.48
N GLY A 197 -0.21 1.40 6.94
CA GLY A 197 -1.06 0.54 6.11
C GLY A 197 -2.43 1.16 5.79
N GLY A 198 -3.28 0.38 5.13
CA GLY A 198 -4.70 0.66 4.98
C GLY A 198 -5.51 0.23 6.22
N PHE A 199 -6.82 0.44 6.14
CA PHE A 199 -7.81 -0.07 7.09
C PHE A 199 -8.19 -1.53 6.79
N GLU A 200 -8.97 -2.17 7.65
CA GLU A 200 -9.42 -3.56 7.46
C GLU A 200 -10.23 -3.75 6.18
N ASP A 201 -10.94 -2.71 5.74
CA ASP A 201 -11.67 -2.66 4.47
C ASP A 201 -10.78 -2.45 3.24
N GLY A 202 -9.45 -2.43 3.42
CA GLY A 202 -8.44 -2.20 2.38
C GLY A 202 -8.26 -0.75 1.98
N THR A 203 -9.11 0.18 2.43
CA THR A 203 -9.05 1.61 2.09
C THR A 203 -7.89 2.33 2.79
N ILE A 204 -7.47 3.46 2.25
CA ILE A 204 -6.43 4.31 2.83
C ILE A 204 -7.03 5.53 3.54
N LYS A 205 -8.19 6.01 3.11
CA LYS A 205 -8.93 7.15 3.68
C LYS A 205 -8.07 8.40 3.80
N LEU A 206 -7.49 8.83 2.69
CA LEU A 206 -6.50 9.92 2.62
C LEU A 206 -6.98 11.25 3.20
N GLN A 207 -8.29 11.53 3.12
CA GLN A 207 -8.90 12.77 3.60
C GLN A 207 -9.28 12.72 5.08
N ASN A 208 -9.27 11.54 5.70
CA ASN A 208 -9.57 11.43 7.12
C ASN A 208 -8.47 12.08 7.94
N THR A 209 -8.86 12.60 9.10
CA THR A 209 -7.92 13.10 10.11
C THR A 209 -7.26 11.96 10.86
N THR A 210 -6.07 12.21 11.38
CA THR A 210 -5.26 11.22 12.10
C THR A 210 -5.37 11.45 13.60
N THR A 211 -5.47 10.35 14.35
CA THR A 211 -5.54 10.40 15.83
C THR A 211 -4.13 10.42 16.46
N ARG A 212 -4.05 10.86 17.73
CA ARG A 212 -2.80 10.87 18.49
C ARG A 212 -2.19 9.48 18.65
N ALA A 213 -3.03 8.45 18.84
CA ALA A 213 -2.57 7.06 18.93
C ALA A 213 -1.99 6.55 17.61
N GLU A 214 -2.64 6.85 16.47
CA GLU A 214 -2.13 6.51 15.15
C GLU A 214 -0.79 7.19 14.87
N VAL A 215 -0.68 8.49 15.18
CA VAL A 215 0.58 9.24 15.03
C VAL A 215 1.71 8.61 15.85
N ALA A 216 1.46 8.24 17.10
CA ALA A 216 2.47 7.58 17.93
C ALA A 216 2.97 6.28 17.27
N ALA A 217 2.05 5.45 16.77
CA ALA A 217 2.39 4.20 16.08
C ALA A 217 3.18 4.42 14.79
N ILE A 218 2.76 5.39 13.99
CA ILE A 218 3.36 5.71 12.69
C ILE A 218 4.77 6.27 12.88
N LEU A 219 4.98 7.17 13.84
CA LEU A 219 6.29 7.76 14.08
C LEU A 219 7.30 6.77 14.65
N LEU A 220 6.91 5.83 15.50
CA LEU A 220 7.81 4.76 15.92
C LEU A 220 8.30 3.93 14.73
N ARG A 221 7.39 3.55 13.81
CA ARG A 221 7.77 2.84 12.58
C ARG A 221 8.62 3.70 11.65
N TYR A 222 8.32 5.00 11.52
CA TYR A 222 9.14 5.93 10.75
C TYR A 222 10.58 5.97 11.27
N MET A 223 10.78 6.07 12.60
CA MET A 223 12.10 6.06 13.23
C MET A 223 12.89 4.77 12.96
N ASP A 224 12.17 3.63 12.81
CA ASP A 224 12.79 2.35 12.47
C ASP A 224 13.21 2.26 11.00
N VAL A 225 12.60 3.04 10.11
CA VAL A 225 12.85 3.07 8.67
C VAL A 225 13.86 4.14 8.27
N GLU A 226 13.81 5.31 8.91
CA GLU A 226 14.63 6.47 8.57
C GLU A 226 16.12 6.14 8.53
N GLY A 227 16.79 6.52 7.44
CA GLY A 227 18.21 6.29 7.21
C GLY A 227 18.57 4.89 6.69
N LYS A 228 17.62 3.95 6.63
CA LYS A 228 17.84 2.65 5.99
C LYS A 228 17.69 2.75 4.48
N SER A 229 18.19 1.73 3.75
CA SER A 229 17.94 1.63 2.30
C SER A 229 16.49 1.25 1.99
N ALA A 230 15.91 1.90 0.98
CA ALA A 230 14.61 1.54 0.43
C ALA A 230 14.56 0.09 -0.07
N ASP A 231 15.69 -0.43 -0.56
CA ASP A 231 15.82 -1.79 -1.10
C ASP A 231 15.62 -2.90 -0.07
N ALA A 232 15.71 -2.57 1.22
CA ALA A 232 15.45 -3.51 2.31
C ALA A 232 13.96 -3.88 2.46
N TYR A 233 13.05 -3.14 1.82
CA TYR A 233 11.61 -3.31 2.00
C TYR A 233 11.00 -4.01 0.79
N ARG A 234 10.68 -5.30 0.95
CA ARG A 234 10.12 -6.13 -0.14
C ARG A 234 8.83 -5.55 -0.72
N ASP A 235 7.90 -5.11 0.12
CA ASP A 235 6.62 -4.57 -0.33
C ASP A 235 6.81 -3.26 -1.12
N LEU A 236 7.81 -2.44 -0.76
CA LEU A 236 8.19 -1.27 -1.55
C LEU A 236 8.82 -1.69 -2.89
N ASN A 237 9.66 -2.72 -2.90
CA ASN A 237 10.25 -3.22 -4.14
C ASN A 237 9.20 -3.81 -5.08
N GLU A 238 8.14 -4.47 -4.58
CA GLU A 238 6.99 -4.86 -5.41
C GLU A 238 6.29 -3.64 -6.04
N LEU A 239 6.07 -2.56 -5.27
CA LEU A 239 5.48 -1.33 -5.79
C LEU A 239 6.37 -0.65 -6.83
N ARG A 240 7.69 -0.62 -6.63
CA ARG A 240 8.68 -0.10 -7.59
C ARG A 240 8.67 -0.90 -8.89
N GLU A 241 8.66 -2.23 -8.80
CA GLU A 241 8.59 -3.11 -9.98
C GLU A 241 7.32 -2.83 -10.78
N VAL A 242 6.15 -2.74 -10.11
CA VAL A 242 4.88 -2.41 -10.79
C VAL A 242 4.93 -1.03 -11.41
N GLY A 243 5.49 -0.03 -10.73
CA GLY A 243 5.60 1.33 -11.24
C GLY A 243 6.47 1.45 -12.49
N THR A 244 7.50 0.62 -12.61
CA THR A 244 8.45 0.64 -13.73
C THR A 244 8.13 -0.35 -14.84
N THR A 245 7.49 -1.47 -14.53
CA THR A 245 7.26 -2.55 -15.50
C THR A 245 5.79 -2.96 -15.67
N GLY A 246 4.90 -2.56 -14.78
CA GLY A 246 3.50 -3.00 -14.76
C GLY A 246 3.26 -4.37 -14.12
N THR A 247 4.28 -5.01 -13.52
CA THR A 247 4.16 -6.33 -12.86
C THR A 247 5.02 -6.41 -11.61
N ASN A 248 4.73 -7.35 -10.70
CA ASN A 248 5.55 -7.71 -9.55
C ASN A 248 6.10 -9.15 -9.64
N VAL A 249 6.12 -9.73 -10.83
CA VAL A 249 6.43 -11.14 -11.05
C VAL A 249 7.85 -11.51 -10.64
N ILE A 250 8.81 -10.61 -10.77
CA ILE A 250 10.20 -10.82 -10.40
C ILE A 250 10.36 -10.76 -8.88
N THR A 251 9.92 -9.67 -8.27
CA THR A 251 10.08 -9.43 -6.82
C THR A 251 9.27 -10.42 -5.98
N LEU A 252 8.02 -10.71 -6.35
CA LEU A 252 7.15 -11.58 -5.55
C LEU A 252 7.35 -13.05 -5.88
N ALA A 253 7.30 -13.41 -7.17
CA ALA A 253 7.31 -14.80 -7.58
C ALA A 253 8.72 -15.36 -7.85
N GLY A 254 9.74 -14.50 -7.93
CA GLY A 254 11.14 -14.88 -8.11
C GLY A 254 11.45 -15.43 -9.51
N TYR A 255 10.71 -14.99 -10.51
CA TYR A 255 11.03 -15.26 -11.91
C TYR A 255 12.20 -14.39 -12.38
N LYS A 256 12.80 -14.76 -13.51
CA LYS A 256 13.85 -13.98 -14.16
C LYS A 256 13.48 -13.78 -15.62
N TYR A 257 13.75 -12.59 -16.17
CA TYR A 257 13.60 -12.36 -17.59
C TYR A 257 14.65 -13.14 -18.39
N ASN A 258 14.20 -13.81 -19.46
CA ASN A 258 15.07 -14.40 -20.47
C ASN A 258 15.19 -13.52 -21.70
N GLN A 259 14.12 -12.76 -22.00
CA GLN A 259 14.06 -11.86 -23.14
C GLN A 259 13.11 -10.72 -22.82
N GLY A 260 13.53 -9.50 -23.13
CA GLY A 260 12.76 -8.29 -22.94
C GLY A 260 12.45 -7.98 -21.48
N SER A 261 11.60 -7.01 -21.26
CA SER A 261 11.02 -6.63 -19.97
C SER A 261 9.51 -6.53 -20.10
N PHE A 262 8.76 -6.73 -19.03
CA PHE A 262 7.30 -6.56 -19.07
C PHE A 262 6.89 -5.12 -19.47
N ALA A 263 7.76 -4.13 -19.21
CA ALA A 263 7.60 -2.76 -19.66
C ALA A 263 7.46 -2.64 -21.19
N ASP A 264 8.08 -3.54 -21.96
CA ASP A 264 8.07 -3.51 -23.44
C ASP A 264 6.68 -3.83 -24.01
N ILE A 265 5.82 -4.51 -23.24
CA ILE A 265 4.48 -4.91 -23.67
C ILE A 265 3.34 -4.15 -22.99
N VAL A 266 3.62 -3.47 -21.88
CA VAL A 266 2.60 -2.69 -21.15
C VAL A 266 2.01 -1.61 -22.06
N ASN A 267 0.66 -1.50 -22.07
CA ASN A 267 -0.10 -0.56 -22.90
C ASN A 267 0.12 -0.68 -24.43
N THR A 268 0.82 -1.73 -24.88
CA THR A 268 0.98 -2.01 -26.32
C THR A 268 -0.12 -2.96 -26.82
N PRO A 269 -0.51 -2.88 -28.11
CA PRO A 269 -1.57 -3.73 -28.65
C PRO A 269 -1.12 -5.19 -28.79
N ILE A 270 -2.01 -6.11 -28.42
CA ILE A 270 -1.86 -7.56 -28.61
C ILE A 270 -3.16 -8.06 -29.25
N THR A 271 -3.10 -8.35 -30.54
CA THR A 271 -4.25 -8.87 -31.28
C THR A 271 -4.31 -10.39 -31.13
N LEU A 272 -5.45 -10.91 -30.73
CA LEU A 272 -5.67 -12.36 -30.64
C LEU A 272 -5.47 -13.02 -32.01
N SER A 273 -4.90 -14.24 -32.05
CA SER A 273 -4.53 -14.92 -33.29
C SER A 273 -5.70 -15.17 -34.22
N ASN A 274 -6.91 -15.33 -33.71
CA ASN A 274 -8.16 -15.46 -34.44
C ASN A 274 -8.83 -14.11 -34.75
N LYS A 275 -8.18 -12.98 -34.48
CA LYS A 275 -8.68 -11.62 -34.70
C LYS A 275 -10.00 -11.28 -34.00
N SER A 276 -10.37 -12.01 -32.95
CA SER A 276 -11.62 -11.77 -32.24
C SER A 276 -11.55 -10.59 -31.25
N ALA A 277 -10.38 -10.25 -30.74
CA ALA A 277 -10.17 -9.10 -29.86
C ALA A 277 -8.75 -8.55 -30.00
N ARG A 278 -8.60 -7.32 -29.50
CA ARG A 278 -7.30 -6.67 -29.24
C ARG A 278 -7.23 -6.31 -27.77
N LEU A 279 -6.08 -6.58 -27.15
CA LEU A 279 -5.81 -6.33 -25.76
C LEU A 279 -4.71 -5.28 -25.62
N LYS A 280 -4.70 -4.54 -24.51
CA LYS A 280 -3.51 -3.89 -23.95
C LYS A 280 -3.42 -4.30 -22.50
N VAL A 281 -2.30 -4.84 -22.06
CA VAL A 281 -2.06 -5.17 -20.66
C VAL A 281 -1.62 -3.90 -19.96
N LYS A 282 -2.37 -3.46 -18.95
CA LYS A 282 -2.00 -2.31 -18.11
C LYS A 282 -1.20 -2.75 -16.91
N HIS A 283 -1.67 -3.79 -16.23
CA HIS A 283 -1.00 -4.40 -15.09
C HIS A 283 -1.11 -5.92 -15.14
N TYR A 284 -0.06 -6.59 -14.66
CA TYR A 284 -0.06 -8.03 -14.41
C TYR A 284 0.44 -8.29 -12.99
N ILE A 285 -0.49 -8.43 -12.06
CA ILE A 285 -0.21 -8.49 -10.63
C ILE A 285 -0.28 -9.93 -10.15
N VAL A 286 0.75 -10.37 -9.46
CA VAL A 286 0.85 -11.70 -8.86
C VAL A 286 0.66 -11.60 -7.34
N VAL A 287 -0.03 -12.58 -6.77
CA VAL A 287 -0.23 -12.76 -5.33
C VAL A 287 0.21 -14.16 -4.95
N ASP A 288 0.99 -14.30 -3.87
CA ASP A 288 1.48 -15.61 -3.42
C ASP A 288 0.44 -16.30 -2.52
N ALA A 289 -0.20 -17.35 -3.05
CA ALA A 289 -1.18 -18.17 -2.36
C ALA A 289 -0.64 -19.56 -1.95
N ARG A 290 0.65 -19.84 -2.17
CA ARG A 290 1.25 -21.19 -2.01
C ARG A 290 1.13 -21.78 -0.61
N ALA A 291 1.21 -20.97 0.41
CA ALA A 291 1.16 -21.41 1.82
C ALA A 291 -0.26 -21.43 2.42
N GLY A 292 -1.30 -21.20 1.62
CA GLY A 292 -2.69 -21.18 2.09
C GLY A 292 -3.10 -19.85 2.74
N ASN A 293 -2.21 -18.86 2.81
CA ASN A 293 -2.49 -17.46 3.11
C ASN A 293 -1.92 -16.60 1.98
N LEU A 294 -2.56 -15.47 1.71
CA LEU A 294 -2.09 -14.57 0.66
C LEU A 294 -0.93 -13.71 1.16
N LYS A 295 0.11 -13.57 0.33
CA LYS A 295 1.27 -12.72 0.58
C LYS A 295 1.53 -11.77 -0.59
N GLY A 296 2.28 -10.71 -0.33
CA GLY A 296 2.58 -9.62 -1.25
C GLY A 296 1.74 -8.38 -0.93
N VAL A 297 2.23 -7.23 -1.33
CA VAL A 297 1.59 -5.94 -1.03
C VAL A 297 0.18 -5.81 -1.62
N TYR A 298 -0.08 -6.52 -2.72
CA TYR A 298 -1.38 -6.53 -3.42
C TYR A 298 -2.38 -7.56 -2.89
N SER A 299 -2.00 -8.38 -1.90
CA SER A 299 -2.86 -9.46 -1.39
C SER A 299 -4.20 -8.97 -0.85
N SER A 300 -4.23 -7.79 -0.23
CA SER A 300 -5.45 -7.19 0.33
C SER A 300 -6.39 -6.61 -0.73
N LEU A 301 -5.89 -6.31 -1.94
CA LEU A 301 -6.67 -5.69 -3.00
C LEU A 301 -7.52 -6.68 -3.78
N PHE A 302 -7.06 -7.92 -3.96
CA PHE A 302 -7.70 -8.84 -4.90
C PHE A 302 -8.49 -9.95 -4.21
N TYR A 303 -8.19 -10.26 -2.95
CA TYR A 303 -8.94 -11.30 -2.25
C TYR A 303 -8.75 -11.28 -0.72
N PRO A 304 -9.80 -11.02 0.05
CA PRO A 304 -9.74 -11.12 1.51
C PRO A 304 -9.94 -12.53 2.07
N LYS A 305 -10.43 -13.53 1.26
CA LYS A 305 -10.77 -14.88 1.72
C LYS A 305 -10.24 -15.98 0.81
N ILE A 306 -9.56 -16.97 1.42
CA ILE A 306 -8.78 -18.02 0.74
C ILE A 306 -9.59 -19.28 0.43
N GLU A 307 -10.87 -19.33 0.69
CA GLU A 307 -11.64 -20.59 0.77
C GLU A 307 -11.61 -21.50 -0.47
N ASN A 308 -11.15 -21.01 -1.65
CA ASN A 308 -11.24 -21.75 -2.92
C ASN A 308 -9.94 -21.82 -3.75
N TYR A 309 -8.77 -21.53 -3.18
CA TYR A 309 -7.52 -21.57 -3.94
C TYR A 309 -6.82 -22.94 -3.89
N GLN A 310 -6.29 -23.35 -5.04
CA GLN A 310 -5.36 -24.48 -5.07
C GLN A 310 -4.07 -24.10 -4.35
N LYS A 311 -3.80 -24.76 -3.22
CA LYS A 311 -2.53 -24.61 -2.51
C LYS A 311 -1.37 -24.92 -3.45
N GLY A 312 -0.29 -24.17 -3.33
CA GLY A 312 0.93 -24.40 -4.09
C GLY A 312 1.12 -23.54 -5.34
N GLN A 313 0.20 -22.62 -5.67
CA GLN A 313 0.29 -21.76 -6.85
C GLN A 313 0.35 -20.29 -6.49
N PHE A 314 0.82 -19.47 -7.44
CA PHE A 314 0.59 -18.04 -7.46
C PHE A 314 -0.74 -17.75 -8.17
N ILE A 315 -1.42 -16.69 -7.74
CA ILE A 315 -2.59 -16.17 -8.44
C ILE A 315 -2.14 -14.93 -9.20
N ALA A 316 -2.56 -14.85 -10.46
CA ALA A 316 -2.27 -13.71 -11.31
C ALA A 316 -3.56 -12.96 -11.63
N TYR A 317 -3.47 -11.63 -11.64
CA TYR A 317 -4.54 -10.71 -12.03
C TYR A 317 -4.03 -9.81 -13.14
N ALA A 318 -4.72 -9.78 -14.27
CA ALA A 318 -4.36 -8.91 -15.39
C ALA A 318 -5.41 -7.81 -15.57
N GLU A 319 -4.99 -6.56 -15.52
CA GLU A 319 -5.78 -5.40 -15.95
C GLU A 319 -5.60 -5.21 -17.45
N LEU A 320 -6.70 -5.24 -18.17
CA LEU A 320 -6.71 -5.22 -19.62
C LEU A 320 -7.61 -4.11 -20.14
N ASP A 321 -7.12 -3.30 -21.08
CA ASP A 321 -8.00 -2.65 -22.04
C ASP A 321 -8.35 -3.68 -23.10
N PHE A 322 -9.59 -4.08 -23.13
CA PHE A 322 -10.14 -5.15 -23.98
C PHE A 322 -11.05 -4.58 -25.05
N THR A 323 -10.70 -4.73 -26.32
CA THR A 323 -11.50 -4.31 -27.46
C THR A 323 -11.99 -5.53 -28.22
N SER A 324 -13.30 -5.81 -28.24
CA SER A 324 -13.88 -6.84 -29.11
C SER A 324 -13.80 -6.39 -30.58
N LEU A 325 -13.36 -7.26 -31.50
CA LEU A 325 -13.33 -6.99 -32.92
C LEU A 325 -14.46 -7.69 -33.70
N ILE A 326 -15.28 -8.45 -33.00
CA ILE A 326 -16.42 -9.21 -33.57
C ILE A 326 -17.70 -8.95 -32.77
N ASP A 327 -18.84 -9.25 -33.41
CA ASP A 327 -20.14 -9.14 -32.77
C ASP A 327 -20.52 -10.43 -32.02
N LYS A 328 -21.19 -10.30 -30.88
CA LYS A 328 -21.76 -11.40 -30.06
C LYS A 328 -20.78 -12.57 -29.80
N PRO A 329 -19.55 -12.33 -29.36
CA PRO A 329 -18.58 -13.39 -29.13
C PRO A 329 -18.95 -14.25 -27.91
N SER A 330 -18.47 -15.50 -27.91
CA SER A 330 -18.39 -16.30 -26.69
C SER A 330 -17.05 -16.12 -25.97
N ALA A 331 -16.98 -16.39 -24.68
CA ALA A 331 -15.72 -16.40 -23.93
C ALA A 331 -14.71 -17.41 -24.53
N LEU A 332 -15.22 -18.56 -25.03
CA LEU A 332 -14.41 -19.56 -25.70
C LEU A 332 -13.74 -19.02 -26.97
N THR A 333 -14.46 -18.22 -27.77
CA THR A 333 -13.92 -17.58 -28.96
C THR A 333 -12.68 -16.75 -28.65
N TYR A 334 -12.73 -15.96 -27.59
CA TYR A 334 -11.57 -15.18 -27.17
C TYR A 334 -10.44 -16.05 -26.64
N SER A 335 -10.75 -17.04 -25.80
CA SER A 335 -9.72 -17.94 -25.22
C SER A 335 -8.97 -18.74 -26.28
N GLN A 336 -9.64 -19.16 -27.35
CA GLN A 336 -8.99 -19.84 -28.50
C GLN A 336 -8.02 -18.96 -29.28
N GLY A 337 -8.16 -17.65 -29.18
CA GLY A 337 -7.23 -16.69 -29.81
C GLY A 337 -5.98 -16.39 -29.01
N LEU A 338 -5.94 -16.73 -27.73
CA LEU A 338 -4.75 -16.51 -26.87
C LEU A 338 -3.62 -17.46 -27.25
N LYS A 339 -2.40 -16.91 -27.35
CA LYS A 339 -1.15 -17.68 -27.56
C LYS A 339 -0.20 -17.60 -26.36
N THR A 340 -0.73 -17.27 -25.20
CA THR A 340 0.04 -17.20 -23.96
C THR A 340 -0.77 -17.86 -22.83
N LEU A 341 -0.07 -18.40 -21.84
CA LEU A 341 -0.66 -18.91 -20.61
C LEU A 341 -0.65 -17.87 -19.49
N LEU A 342 -0.08 -16.68 -19.74
CA LEU A 342 -0.04 -15.59 -18.74
C LEU A 342 -1.39 -14.96 -18.51
N ILE A 343 -2.17 -14.81 -19.58
CA ILE A 343 -3.49 -14.18 -19.53
C ILE A 343 -4.55 -15.27 -19.71
N THR A 344 -5.58 -15.21 -18.91
CA THR A 344 -6.79 -16.01 -19.03
C THR A 344 -7.99 -15.09 -18.99
N PHE A 345 -9.13 -15.53 -19.51
CA PHE A 345 -10.37 -14.78 -19.48
C PHE A 345 -11.32 -15.33 -18.41
N TYR A 346 -10.76 -15.56 -17.21
CA TYR A 346 -11.56 -15.91 -16.06
C TYR A 346 -11.94 -14.67 -15.25
N ARG A 347 -13.17 -14.65 -14.74
CA ARG A 347 -13.63 -13.60 -13.84
C ARG A 347 -13.05 -13.78 -12.45
N ILE A 348 -12.93 -12.69 -11.71
CA ILE A 348 -12.72 -12.74 -10.26
C ILE A 348 -14.04 -13.23 -9.63
N ALA A 349 -13.98 -14.32 -8.88
CA ALA A 349 -15.16 -15.09 -8.53
C ALA A 349 -16.10 -14.43 -7.51
N ASP A 350 -15.57 -13.71 -6.54
CA ASP A 350 -16.36 -13.05 -5.49
C ASP A 350 -16.98 -11.74 -6.01
N LYS A 351 -18.25 -11.84 -6.48
CA LYS A 351 -18.97 -10.69 -7.02
C LYS A 351 -19.15 -9.57 -5.97
N ASN A 352 -19.48 -9.92 -4.72
CA ASN A 352 -19.73 -8.92 -3.69
C ASN A 352 -18.45 -8.14 -3.39
N TYR A 353 -17.31 -8.83 -3.38
CA TYR A 353 -16.01 -8.21 -3.19
C TYR A 353 -15.65 -7.29 -4.36
N VAL A 354 -15.70 -7.77 -5.61
CA VAL A 354 -15.34 -6.95 -6.78
C VAL A 354 -16.22 -5.71 -6.89
N ASP A 355 -17.52 -5.82 -6.60
CA ASP A 355 -18.44 -4.69 -6.57
C ASP A 355 -18.06 -3.69 -5.47
N SER A 356 -17.68 -4.16 -4.27
CA SER A 356 -17.30 -3.30 -3.15
C SER A 356 -16.01 -2.51 -3.38
N VAL A 357 -15.08 -3.10 -4.13
CA VAL A 357 -13.79 -2.50 -4.49
C VAL A 357 -13.91 -1.61 -5.73
N GLY A 358 -14.93 -1.85 -6.57
CA GLY A 358 -15.12 -1.18 -7.86
C GLY A 358 -14.32 -1.82 -8.99
N ILE A 359 -13.96 -3.10 -8.87
CA ILE A 359 -13.27 -3.85 -9.92
C ILE A 359 -14.27 -4.27 -10.98
N GLU A 360 -14.08 -3.82 -12.22
CA GLU A 360 -14.75 -4.40 -13.38
C GLU A 360 -14.03 -5.71 -13.75
N THR A 361 -14.75 -6.84 -13.75
CA THR A 361 -14.15 -8.15 -14.03
C THR A 361 -14.67 -8.74 -15.32
N PHE A 362 -13.94 -9.69 -15.92
CA PHE A 362 -14.39 -10.38 -17.14
C PHE A 362 -15.78 -10.99 -16.93
N PRO A 363 -16.74 -10.78 -17.86
CA PRO A 363 -18.13 -11.13 -17.62
C PRO A 363 -18.37 -12.64 -17.73
N GLN A 364 -19.41 -13.14 -17.05
CA GLN A 364 -19.87 -14.52 -17.19
C GLN A 364 -20.46 -14.79 -18.57
N SER A 365 -21.15 -13.80 -19.14
CA SER A 365 -21.70 -13.85 -20.50
C SER A 365 -21.15 -12.68 -21.32
N THR A 366 -20.53 -12.99 -22.43
CA THR A 366 -19.82 -12.01 -23.27
C THR A 366 -20.70 -11.43 -24.38
N ALA A 367 -21.74 -12.13 -24.79
CA ALA A 367 -22.53 -11.84 -26.02
C ALA A 367 -23.18 -10.45 -26.04
N ASN A 368 -23.68 -9.98 -24.88
CA ASN A 368 -24.32 -8.66 -24.76
C ASN A 368 -23.44 -7.64 -24.02
N TYR A 369 -22.33 -8.10 -23.44
CA TYR A 369 -21.43 -7.26 -22.67
C TYR A 369 -20.44 -6.51 -23.56
N PHE A 370 -19.86 -7.18 -24.56
CA PHE A 370 -18.94 -6.58 -25.51
C PHE A 370 -19.66 -6.18 -26.80
N LYS A 371 -19.51 -4.93 -27.18
CA LYS A 371 -19.89 -4.44 -28.51
C LYS A 371 -18.64 -4.34 -29.37
N LYS A 372 -18.79 -4.65 -30.67
CA LYS A 372 -17.69 -4.56 -31.62
C LYS A 372 -17.07 -3.16 -31.63
N ASN A 373 -15.74 -3.11 -31.56
CA ASN A 373 -14.90 -1.90 -31.51
C ASN A 373 -15.07 -1.03 -30.24
N GLU A 374 -15.82 -1.49 -29.23
CA GLU A 374 -15.86 -0.86 -27.91
C GLU A 374 -14.72 -1.41 -27.06
N THR A 375 -13.99 -0.51 -26.39
CA THR A 375 -12.95 -0.88 -25.42
C THR A 375 -13.51 -0.80 -24.00
N LYS A 376 -13.25 -1.83 -23.21
CA LYS A 376 -13.54 -1.87 -21.78
C LYS A 376 -12.27 -2.16 -21.00
N THR A 377 -12.05 -1.44 -19.92
CA THR A 377 -11.00 -1.77 -18.96
C THR A 377 -11.55 -2.75 -17.94
N LEU A 378 -10.93 -3.90 -17.79
CA LEU A 378 -11.41 -4.96 -16.91
C LEU A 378 -10.26 -5.81 -16.38
N TRP A 379 -10.54 -6.52 -15.28
CA TRP A 379 -9.63 -7.44 -14.66
C TRP A 379 -10.00 -8.89 -14.96
N THR A 380 -8.97 -9.70 -15.21
CA THR A 380 -9.07 -11.15 -15.31
C THR A 380 -8.23 -11.79 -14.24
N THR A 381 -8.51 -13.05 -13.89
CA THR A 381 -7.70 -13.82 -12.96
C THR A 381 -7.24 -15.11 -13.59
N GLY A 382 -6.10 -15.63 -13.12
CA GLY A 382 -5.52 -16.88 -13.56
C GLY A 382 -4.52 -17.38 -12.53
N PHE A 383 -3.78 -18.42 -12.92
CA PHE A 383 -2.74 -19.00 -12.08
C PHE A 383 -1.39 -18.87 -12.80
N LEU A 384 -0.37 -18.54 -12.02
CA LEU A 384 1.01 -18.63 -12.48
C LEU A 384 1.65 -19.83 -11.77
N ASP A 385 2.18 -20.75 -12.55
CA ASP A 385 2.85 -21.94 -12.01
C ASP A 385 4.08 -21.54 -11.17
N THR A 386 4.49 -22.40 -10.29
CA THR A 386 5.69 -22.18 -9.45
C THR A 386 6.98 -22.46 -10.19
N LYS A 387 6.90 -23.11 -11.35
CA LYS A 387 8.01 -23.43 -12.27
C LYS A 387 7.53 -23.25 -13.70
N GLY A 388 8.46 -23.03 -14.59
CA GLY A 388 8.16 -22.99 -16.02
C GLY A 388 8.61 -21.71 -16.69
N LYS A 389 8.37 -21.70 -18.01
CA LYS A 389 8.69 -20.58 -18.90
C LYS A 389 7.42 -20.02 -19.49
N PHE A 390 7.29 -18.71 -19.42
CA PHE A 390 6.16 -17.99 -19.97
C PHE A 390 6.66 -16.96 -20.99
N SER A 391 5.84 -16.71 -22.01
CA SER A 391 6.13 -15.67 -22.99
C SER A 391 4.85 -15.01 -23.48
N ILE A 392 4.97 -13.76 -23.88
CA ILE A 392 3.92 -12.98 -24.53
C ILE A 392 4.56 -12.12 -25.61
N ARG A 393 3.86 -11.94 -26.73
CA ARG A 393 4.29 -11.11 -27.86
C ARG A 393 3.20 -10.07 -28.14
N ASN A 394 3.62 -8.83 -28.40
CA ASN A 394 2.73 -7.77 -28.87
C ASN A 394 2.69 -7.69 -30.41
N ASP A 395 1.83 -6.82 -30.94
CA ASP A 395 1.66 -6.62 -32.40
C ASP A 395 2.89 -5.96 -33.06
N ASN A 396 3.74 -5.27 -32.30
CA ASN A 396 5.01 -4.68 -32.76
C ASN A 396 6.12 -5.72 -32.94
N GLY A 397 5.88 -6.96 -32.50
CA GLY A 397 6.87 -8.04 -32.59
C GLY A 397 7.77 -8.17 -31.35
N GLU A 398 7.61 -7.31 -30.33
CA GLU A 398 8.35 -7.40 -29.08
C GLU A 398 7.91 -8.64 -28.30
N ILE A 399 8.88 -9.33 -27.72
CA ILE A 399 8.65 -10.57 -26.97
C ILE A 399 9.19 -10.38 -25.56
N VAL A 400 8.35 -10.64 -24.59
CA VAL A 400 8.77 -10.80 -23.20
C VAL A 400 8.69 -12.27 -22.85
N SER A 401 9.76 -12.79 -22.27
CA SER A 401 9.74 -14.13 -21.67
C SER A 401 10.44 -14.14 -20.34
N PHE A 402 9.90 -14.88 -19.41
CA PHE A 402 10.46 -15.10 -18.08
C PHE A 402 10.32 -16.55 -17.67
N GLN A 403 11.23 -16.99 -16.83
CA GLN A 403 11.25 -18.36 -16.31
C GLN A 403 11.63 -18.39 -14.83
N LYS A 404 11.26 -19.49 -14.21
CA LYS A 404 11.71 -19.87 -12.88
C LYS A 404 12.24 -21.30 -12.92
N ASP A 405 13.39 -21.50 -12.30
CA ASP A 405 14.09 -22.78 -12.18
C ASP A 405 13.35 -23.76 -11.25
#